data_e9f475e9e47ed24ad21b7b88915fefe6
#
_entry.id   e9f475e9e47ed24ad21b7b88915fefe6
#
_cell.length_a   1.000
_cell.length_b   1.000
_cell.length_c   1.000
_cell.angle_alpha   90.00
_cell.angle_beta   90.00
_cell.angle_gamma   90.00
#
_symmetry.space_group_name_H-M   'P 1'
#
loop_
_entity.id
_entity.type
_entity.pdbx_description
1 polymer ?
#
loop_
_entity_poly.entity_id
_entity_poly.type
_entity_poly.pdbx_seq_one_letter_code
_entity_poly.pdbx_strand_id
1 'polypeptide(L)'
;MLKIYVCGPTVYNDVHIGNIRPILTYDLILKAARNLGIEFSFIHNITDIDDKIINRAIEEKTTEEAISTKYSEYYLDILKDLNVNTITHLEYVTKNLDVIYDLIQKMIDKGSAYKIGTNVWFDVKKNINKYGVVSNQQIDKMKFEDSDHQKHFAADFALWKDTNIGVKYDSPFGLGRPGWHTECVALIYKHFKEEGVDYHGGGMDLTFPHHENENIQFYSVTGNDLSKNWLRTGQININGIKMSKSLQNVILPKDFIKAYSADHLKVIFLLSNLTSEINIDENLLNNASLFLKKIKKIYFEAKLNNNNKNYDEDLFKEAMNHIFNKNFAKFNKLLNDLLKEINKNNSEIYQATIIKIFDSLEFDISKFNYGDFVDTYNQWKTELNNKNFEKSDKLREVLIKNELI
;
A
#
# COMPACT_ATOMS: atom_id res chain seq x y z
N MET A 1 9.05 -2.81 19.48
CA MET A 1 7.88 -2.81 18.57
C MET A 1 8.05 -1.67 17.57
N LEU A 2 7.99 -1.98 16.28
CA LEU A 2 8.11 -1.02 15.17
C LEU A 2 6.78 -0.27 14.99
N LYS A 3 6.80 1.07 14.84
CA LYS A 3 5.64 1.94 14.71
C LYS A 3 5.50 2.41 13.27
N ILE A 4 4.35 2.13 12.65
CA ILE A 4 4.15 2.39 11.23
C ILE A 4 2.81 3.06 11.01
N TYR A 5 2.80 4.03 10.10
CA TYR A 5 1.59 4.67 9.59
C TYR A 5 1.66 4.75 8.07
N VAL A 6 0.58 4.41 7.40
CA VAL A 6 0.44 4.60 5.95
C VAL A 6 -0.86 5.32 5.68
N CYS A 7 -0.78 6.48 5.00
CA CYS A 7 -1.96 7.25 4.61
C CYS A 7 -2.90 6.39 3.76
N GLY A 8 -4.16 6.35 4.19
CA GLY A 8 -5.22 5.65 3.50
C GLY A 8 -5.94 6.51 2.47
N PRO A 9 -6.89 5.94 1.75
CA PRO A 9 -7.61 6.65 0.71
C PRO A 9 -8.71 7.56 1.26
N THR A 10 -9.00 8.65 0.53
CA THR A 10 -10.28 9.33 0.63
C THR A 10 -11.32 8.54 -0.15
N VAL A 11 -12.37 8.09 0.52
CA VAL A 11 -13.35 7.13 0.00
C VAL A 11 -14.53 7.82 -0.70
N TYR A 12 -14.25 8.46 -1.82
CA TYR A 12 -15.26 9.14 -2.64
C TYR A 12 -15.49 8.49 -4.01
N ASN A 13 -14.60 7.56 -4.41
CA ASN A 13 -14.64 6.89 -5.70
C ASN A 13 -13.75 5.65 -5.67
N ASP A 14 -13.88 4.77 -6.67
CA ASP A 14 -13.03 3.59 -6.81
C ASP A 14 -11.54 3.97 -6.74
N VAL A 15 -10.80 3.19 -5.96
CA VAL A 15 -9.34 3.28 -5.93
C VAL A 15 -8.75 2.60 -7.18
N HIS A 16 -7.59 3.06 -7.62
CA HIS A 16 -6.85 2.44 -8.72
C HIS A 16 -5.58 1.76 -8.19
N ILE A 17 -4.91 0.93 -9.00
CA ILE A 17 -3.72 0.17 -8.58
C ILE A 17 -2.60 1.06 -8.02
N GLY A 18 -2.51 2.34 -8.41
CA GLY A 18 -1.57 3.30 -7.83
C GLY A 18 -1.86 3.62 -6.36
N ASN A 19 -3.15 3.69 -5.96
CA ASN A 19 -3.51 3.88 -4.56
C ASN A 19 -3.24 2.62 -3.72
N ILE A 20 -3.23 1.43 -4.36
CA ILE A 20 -2.96 0.17 -3.70
C ILE A 20 -1.45 -0.07 -3.51
N ARG A 21 -0.60 0.55 -4.33
CA ARG A 21 0.85 0.33 -4.28
C ARG A 21 1.46 0.56 -2.90
N PRO A 22 1.18 1.68 -2.18
CA PRO A 22 1.74 1.88 -0.84
C PRO A 22 1.33 0.77 0.13
N ILE A 23 0.03 0.55 0.31
CA ILE A 23 -0.48 -0.38 1.31
C ILE A 23 -0.04 -1.82 1.06
N LEU A 24 -0.07 -2.31 -0.19
CA LEU A 24 0.36 -3.66 -0.54
C LEU A 24 1.88 -3.82 -0.37
N THR A 25 2.68 -2.79 -0.71
CA THR A 25 4.13 -2.83 -0.50
C THR A 25 4.49 -2.89 0.99
N TYR A 26 3.81 -2.10 1.82
CA TYR A 26 4.01 -2.17 3.27
C TYR A 26 3.56 -3.50 3.86
N ASP A 27 2.46 -4.06 3.38
CA ASP A 27 2.00 -5.38 3.81
C ASP A 27 3.04 -6.47 3.54
N LEU A 28 3.65 -6.48 2.36
CA LEU A 28 4.72 -7.42 2.02
C LEU A 28 5.97 -7.22 2.90
N ILE A 29 6.36 -5.98 3.17
CA ILE A 29 7.47 -5.64 4.09
C ILE A 29 7.16 -6.14 5.51
N LEU A 30 5.92 -5.98 5.97
CA LEU A 30 5.51 -6.37 7.31
C LEU A 30 5.27 -7.87 7.46
N LYS A 31 4.88 -8.57 6.40
CA LYS A 31 4.91 -10.04 6.36
C LYS A 31 6.33 -10.56 6.51
N ALA A 32 7.29 -9.93 5.84
CA ALA A 32 8.71 -10.27 6.04
C ALA A 32 9.16 -9.98 7.49
N ALA A 33 8.79 -8.83 8.06
CA ALA A 33 9.06 -8.49 9.47
C ALA A 33 8.49 -9.54 10.42
N ARG A 34 7.23 -9.97 10.22
CA ARG A 34 6.56 -11.02 11.00
C ARG A 34 7.35 -12.33 10.98
N ASN A 35 7.84 -12.74 9.80
CA ASN A 35 8.65 -13.94 9.64
C ASN A 35 10.07 -13.83 10.23
N LEU A 36 10.56 -12.63 10.48
CA LEU A 36 11.80 -12.34 11.21
C LEU A 36 11.57 -12.20 12.71
N GLY A 37 10.34 -12.35 13.21
CA GLY A 37 10.02 -12.17 14.63
C GLY A 37 10.03 -10.71 15.08
N ILE A 38 9.94 -9.75 14.16
CA ILE A 38 9.90 -8.32 14.46
C ILE A 38 8.46 -7.92 14.76
N GLU A 39 8.20 -7.48 15.98
CA GLU A 39 6.91 -6.95 16.40
C GLU A 39 6.66 -5.55 15.82
N PHE A 40 5.44 -5.28 15.39
CA PHE A 40 5.04 -3.99 14.85
C PHE A 40 3.61 -3.59 15.24
N SER A 41 3.36 -2.28 15.23
CA SER A 41 2.03 -1.67 15.26
C SER A 41 1.86 -0.86 13.98
N PHE A 42 0.89 -1.24 13.16
CA PHE A 42 0.62 -0.65 11.86
C PHE A 42 -0.76 -0.03 11.81
N ILE A 43 -0.79 1.31 11.70
CA ILE A 43 -2.01 2.11 11.58
C ILE A 43 -2.24 2.44 10.11
N HIS A 44 -3.46 2.22 9.67
CA HIS A 44 -3.95 2.66 8.37
C HIS A 44 -5.29 3.38 8.55
N ASN A 45 -5.48 4.52 7.88
CA ASN A 45 -6.72 5.27 8.00
C ASN A 45 -7.61 5.13 6.77
N ILE A 46 -8.88 5.44 6.97
CA ILE A 46 -9.85 5.72 5.92
C ILE A 46 -10.35 7.15 6.15
N THR A 47 -10.11 8.03 5.16
CA THR A 47 -10.65 9.38 5.16
C THR A 47 -12.07 9.32 4.61
N ASP A 48 -13.03 9.29 5.53
CA ASP A 48 -14.47 9.19 5.28
C ASP A 48 -15.20 10.54 5.40
N ILE A 49 -14.44 11.64 5.43
CA ILE A 49 -14.91 13.02 5.45
C ILE A 49 -13.95 13.88 4.60
N ASP A 50 -14.45 14.45 3.49
CA ASP A 50 -13.67 15.31 2.57
C ASP A 50 -14.60 16.03 1.61
N ASP A 51 -14.13 17.15 1.02
CA ASP A 51 -14.85 17.89 -0.03
C ASP A 51 -15.24 17.02 -1.22
N LYS A 52 -14.39 16.04 -1.57
CA LYS A 52 -14.64 15.12 -2.68
C LYS A 52 -15.82 14.19 -2.40
N ILE A 53 -15.99 13.77 -1.14
CA ILE A 53 -17.12 12.93 -0.70
C ILE A 53 -18.42 13.74 -0.80
N ILE A 54 -18.41 15.01 -0.33
CA ILE A 54 -19.55 15.91 -0.42
C ILE A 54 -19.96 16.11 -1.88
N ASN A 55 -19.01 16.48 -2.74
CA ASN A 55 -19.28 16.69 -4.15
C ASN A 55 -19.85 15.44 -4.82
N ARG A 56 -19.31 14.28 -4.50
CA ARG A 56 -19.79 13.00 -5.02
C ARG A 56 -21.21 12.66 -4.55
N ALA A 57 -21.51 12.94 -3.28
CA ALA A 57 -22.84 12.73 -2.73
C ALA A 57 -23.89 13.63 -3.43
N ILE A 58 -23.53 14.88 -3.73
CA ILE A 58 -24.38 15.80 -4.50
C ILE A 58 -24.60 15.30 -5.93
N GLU A 59 -23.52 14.85 -6.60
CA GLU A 59 -23.60 14.30 -7.97
C GLU A 59 -24.49 13.06 -8.05
N GLU A 60 -24.33 12.12 -7.11
CA GLU A 60 -25.10 10.87 -7.03
C GLU A 60 -26.48 11.05 -6.35
N LYS A 61 -26.82 12.27 -5.87
CA LYS A 61 -28.06 12.59 -5.14
C LYS A 61 -28.30 11.65 -3.95
N THR A 62 -27.26 11.45 -3.16
CA THR A 62 -27.25 10.58 -1.98
C THR A 62 -26.57 11.28 -0.79
N THR A 63 -26.36 10.57 0.30
CA THR A 63 -25.68 11.10 1.50
C THR A 63 -24.16 10.84 1.43
N GLU A 64 -23.39 11.67 2.15
CA GLU A 64 -21.96 11.49 2.30
C GLU A 64 -21.62 10.16 2.98
N GLU A 65 -22.41 9.75 3.96
CA GLU A 65 -22.28 8.46 4.63
C GLU A 65 -22.47 7.29 3.65
N ALA A 66 -23.46 7.35 2.76
CA ALA A 66 -23.67 6.31 1.75
C ALA A 66 -22.49 6.21 0.78
N ILE A 67 -21.91 7.34 0.37
CA ILE A 67 -20.72 7.39 -0.49
C ILE A 67 -19.51 6.79 0.24
N SER A 68 -19.21 7.30 1.43
CA SER A 68 -18.03 6.85 2.19
C SER A 68 -18.14 5.38 2.59
N THR A 69 -19.31 4.89 2.96
CA THR A 69 -19.54 3.45 3.25
C THR A 69 -19.30 2.60 2.01
N LYS A 70 -19.95 2.91 0.88
CA LYS A 70 -19.81 2.18 -0.40
C LYS A 70 -18.36 2.01 -0.82
N TYR A 71 -17.59 3.10 -0.81
CA TYR A 71 -16.20 3.07 -1.29
C TYR A 71 -15.22 2.56 -0.21
N SER A 72 -15.56 2.66 1.07
CA SER A 72 -14.80 1.97 2.13
C SER A 72 -14.93 0.46 2.01
N GLU A 73 -16.14 -0.06 1.87
CA GLU A 73 -16.38 -1.50 1.67
C GLU A 73 -15.66 -2.01 0.43
N TYR A 74 -15.77 -1.30 -0.69
CA TYR A 74 -15.04 -1.63 -1.91
C TYR A 74 -13.52 -1.69 -1.71
N TYR A 75 -12.96 -0.73 -0.98
CA TYR A 75 -11.53 -0.71 -0.66
C TYR A 75 -11.11 -1.88 0.23
N LEU A 76 -11.88 -2.16 1.27
CA LEU A 76 -11.60 -3.29 2.18
C LEU A 76 -11.70 -4.64 1.48
N ASP A 77 -12.65 -4.81 0.56
CA ASP A 77 -12.74 -6.00 -0.29
C ASP A 77 -11.47 -6.19 -1.13
N ILE A 78 -10.93 -5.11 -1.72
CA ILE A 78 -9.68 -5.16 -2.47
C ILE A 78 -8.52 -5.58 -1.57
N LEU A 79 -8.41 -5.03 -0.35
CA LEU A 79 -7.37 -5.43 0.60
C LEU A 79 -7.46 -6.92 0.93
N LYS A 80 -8.68 -7.44 1.08
CA LYS A 80 -8.92 -8.88 1.29
C LYS A 80 -8.51 -9.71 0.07
N ASP A 81 -8.90 -9.30 -1.14
CA ASP A 81 -8.54 -9.98 -2.39
C ASP A 81 -7.02 -10.02 -2.61
N LEU A 82 -6.29 -9.04 -2.07
CA LEU A 82 -4.83 -8.95 -2.11
C LEU A 82 -4.13 -9.64 -0.93
N ASN A 83 -4.89 -10.25 -0.01
CA ASN A 83 -4.38 -10.81 1.26
C ASN A 83 -3.62 -9.80 2.12
N VAL A 84 -4.01 -8.52 2.13
CA VAL A 84 -3.46 -7.52 3.04
C VAL A 84 -4.01 -7.78 4.45
N ASN A 85 -3.13 -8.15 5.39
CA ASN A 85 -3.53 -8.57 6.74
C ASN A 85 -2.57 -8.14 7.85
N THR A 86 -1.67 -7.21 7.55
CA THR A 86 -0.71 -6.70 8.53
C THR A 86 -1.19 -5.44 9.26
N ILE A 87 -2.30 -4.84 8.83
CA ILE A 87 -2.91 -3.67 9.50
C ILE A 87 -3.36 -4.09 10.89
N THR A 88 -2.80 -3.44 11.93
CA THR A 88 -3.19 -3.70 13.34
C THR A 88 -4.28 -2.75 13.81
N HIS A 89 -4.34 -1.54 13.25
CA HIS A 89 -5.33 -0.53 13.57
C HIS A 89 -5.85 0.11 12.27
N LEU A 90 -7.13 -0.13 11.97
CA LEU A 90 -7.84 0.55 10.89
C LEU A 90 -8.68 1.67 11.50
N GLU A 91 -8.37 2.92 11.15
CA GLU A 91 -8.96 4.11 11.76
C GLU A 91 -9.80 4.90 10.75
N TYR A 92 -11.04 5.19 11.11
CA TYR A 92 -11.92 6.09 10.36
C TYR A 92 -11.85 7.50 10.95
N VAL A 93 -11.73 8.51 10.10
CA VAL A 93 -11.59 9.90 10.56
C VAL A 93 -12.82 10.36 11.35
N THR A 94 -14.03 10.05 10.87
CA THR A 94 -15.28 10.43 11.57
C THR A 94 -15.42 9.80 12.95
N LYS A 95 -14.76 8.66 13.19
CA LYS A 95 -14.74 7.99 14.52
C LYS A 95 -13.69 8.54 15.48
N ASN A 96 -12.91 9.54 15.06
CA ASN A 96 -11.78 10.09 15.78
C ASN A 96 -11.81 11.64 15.84
N LEU A 97 -12.98 12.25 15.70
CA LEU A 97 -13.12 13.70 15.70
C LEU A 97 -12.69 14.32 17.03
N ASP A 98 -12.96 13.67 18.16
CA ASP A 98 -12.53 14.07 19.49
C ASP A 98 -11.00 14.17 19.60
N VAL A 99 -10.28 13.19 19.05
CA VAL A 99 -8.81 13.19 19.01
C VAL A 99 -8.27 14.34 18.15
N ILE A 100 -8.97 14.65 17.06
CA ILE A 100 -8.63 15.77 16.17
C ILE A 100 -8.85 17.09 16.91
N TYR A 101 -9.97 17.24 17.63
CA TYR A 101 -10.26 18.44 18.44
C TYR A 101 -9.18 18.68 19.50
N ASP A 102 -8.80 17.65 20.22
CA ASP A 102 -7.77 17.72 21.25
C ASP A 102 -6.40 18.14 20.65
N LEU A 103 -6.05 17.64 19.49
CA LEU A 103 -4.81 18.01 18.81
C LEU A 103 -4.84 19.47 18.35
N ILE A 104 -5.93 19.91 17.74
CA ILE A 104 -6.11 21.31 17.31
C ILE A 104 -6.04 22.25 18.52
N GLN A 105 -6.69 21.90 19.63
CA GLN A 105 -6.64 22.70 20.84
C GLN A 105 -5.22 22.84 21.39
N LYS A 106 -4.43 21.74 21.40
CA LYS A 106 -3.01 21.80 21.77
C LYS A 106 -2.19 22.73 20.89
N MET A 107 -2.47 22.77 19.57
CA MET A 107 -1.80 23.71 18.66
C MET A 107 -2.20 25.17 18.97
N ILE A 108 -3.45 25.43 19.31
CA ILE A 108 -3.92 26.76 19.72
C ILE A 108 -3.23 27.17 21.02
N ASP A 109 -3.22 26.32 22.04
CA ASP A 109 -2.64 26.59 23.37
C ASP A 109 -1.12 26.88 23.28
N LYS A 110 -0.44 26.26 22.32
CA LYS A 110 0.98 26.52 22.03
C LYS A 110 1.21 27.72 21.11
N GLY A 111 0.17 28.38 20.65
CA GLY A 111 0.24 29.53 19.78
C GLY A 111 0.70 29.19 18.36
N SER A 112 0.61 27.92 17.96
CA SER A 112 0.93 27.45 16.60
C SER A 112 -0.29 27.42 15.68
N ALA A 113 -1.45 27.78 16.20
CA ALA A 113 -2.69 27.92 15.45
C ALA A 113 -3.47 29.14 15.93
N TYR A 114 -4.28 29.71 15.04
CA TYR A 114 -5.15 30.86 15.33
C TYR A 114 -6.55 30.66 14.77
N LYS A 115 -7.53 31.32 15.37
CA LYS A 115 -8.94 31.21 15.01
C LYS A 115 -9.43 32.49 14.32
N ILE A 116 -10.16 32.36 13.21
CA ILE A 116 -10.89 33.43 12.56
C ILE A 116 -12.33 32.95 12.30
N GLY A 117 -13.29 33.50 13.04
CA GLY A 117 -14.66 32.96 13.01
C GLY A 117 -14.70 31.54 13.57
N THR A 118 -15.22 30.59 12.79
CA THR A 118 -15.22 29.15 13.06
C THR A 118 -14.00 28.42 12.47
N ASN A 119 -13.24 29.06 11.57
CA ASN A 119 -12.06 28.50 10.99
C ASN A 119 -10.87 28.52 11.95
N VAL A 120 -10.11 27.43 12.01
CA VAL A 120 -8.83 27.35 12.72
C VAL A 120 -7.72 27.10 11.71
N TRP A 121 -6.72 27.96 11.70
CA TRP A 121 -5.59 27.94 10.79
C TRP A 121 -4.32 27.58 11.52
N PHE A 122 -3.47 26.76 10.89
CA PHE A 122 -2.09 26.54 11.37
C PHE A 122 -1.21 27.74 10.98
N ASP A 123 -0.46 28.28 11.93
CA ASP A 123 0.50 29.37 11.72
C ASP A 123 1.88 28.81 11.34
N VAL A 124 2.15 28.71 10.05
CA VAL A 124 3.42 28.16 9.54
C VAL A 124 4.60 29.02 9.96
N LYS A 125 4.43 30.34 10.09
CA LYS A 125 5.53 31.24 10.48
C LYS A 125 6.11 30.95 11.86
N LYS A 126 5.28 30.43 12.77
CA LYS A 126 5.74 30.08 14.13
C LYS A 126 6.79 28.97 14.15
N ASN A 127 6.76 28.09 13.19
CA ASN A 127 7.66 26.94 13.07
C ASN A 127 8.34 26.88 11.70
N ILE A 128 8.57 28.03 11.07
CA ILE A 128 9.02 28.16 9.68
C ILE A 128 10.32 27.42 9.38
N ASN A 129 11.21 27.34 10.37
CA ASN A 129 12.48 26.59 10.27
C ASN A 129 12.31 25.06 10.13
N LYS A 130 11.10 24.56 10.38
CA LYS A 130 10.72 23.16 10.24
C LYS A 130 9.82 22.92 9.02
N TYR A 131 9.51 23.94 8.22
CA TYR A 131 8.70 23.81 7.01
C TYR A 131 9.60 23.67 5.79
N GLY A 132 9.35 22.69 4.95
CA GLY A 132 10.18 22.34 3.80
C GLY A 132 11.18 21.21 4.07
N VAL A 133 11.24 20.70 5.31
CA VAL A 133 12.20 19.65 5.70
C VAL A 133 11.83 18.29 5.09
N VAL A 134 10.54 17.95 5.04
CA VAL A 134 10.03 16.66 4.53
C VAL A 134 10.03 16.62 3.01
N SER A 135 9.71 17.75 2.37
CA SER A 135 9.66 17.87 0.91
C SER A 135 10.99 18.28 0.29
N ASN A 136 11.95 18.70 1.12
CA ASN A 136 13.21 19.28 0.70
C ASN A 136 13.01 20.49 -0.25
N GLN A 137 12.01 21.33 0.05
CA GLN A 137 11.66 22.50 -0.74
C GLN A 137 11.92 23.78 0.07
N GLN A 138 12.29 24.84 -0.63
CA GLN A 138 12.35 26.18 -0.06
C GLN A 138 10.97 26.83 -0.15
N ILE A 139 10.54 27.49 0.93
CA ILE A 139 9.19 28.03 1.06
C ILE A 139 8.82 29.05 -0.03
N ASP A 140 9.76 29.82 -0.50
CA ASP A 140 9.62 30.80 -1.59
C ASP A 140 9.36 30.17 -2.97
N LYS A 141 9.64 28.86 -3.10
CA LYS A 141 9.42 28.06 -4.31
C LYS A 141 8.18 27.18 -4.23
N MET A 142 7.54 27.11 -3.07
CA MET A 142 6.32 26.32 -2.87
C MET A 142 5.12 27.00 -3.53
N LYS A 143 4.22 26.19 -4.08
CA LYS A 143 2.91 26.63 -4.57
C LYS A 143 1.86 26.26 -3.53
N PHE A 144 1.10 27.25 -3.06
CA PHE A 144 0.03 27.06 -2.11
C PHE A 144 -1.31 27.12 -2.85
N GLU A 145 -2.16 26.13 -2.60
CA GLU A 145 -3.41 25.96 -3.36
C GLU A 145 -4.53 26.91 -2.93
N ASP A 146 -4.42 27.51 -1.75
CA ASP A 146 -5.52 28.22 -1.13
C ASP A 146 -5.27 29.72 -1.09
N SER A 147 -6.08 30.46 -1.83
CA SER A 147 -6.08 31.92 -1.87
C SER A 147 -7.05 32.55 -0.85
N ASP A 148 -7.39 31.85 0.23
CA ASP A 148 -8.28 32.43 1.25
C ASP A 148 -7.64 33.67 1.87
N HIS A 149 -8.28 34.81 1.65
CA HIS A 149 -7.81 36.13 2.10
C HIS A 149 -7.81 36.30 3.64
N GLN A 150 -8.36 35.34 4.37
CA GLN A 150 -8.37 35.35 5.83
C GLN A 150 -7.05 34.87 6.44
N LYS A 151 -6.19 34.18 5.70
CA LYS A 151 -4.91 33.67 6.21
C LYS A 151 -3.92 34.81 6.51
N HIS A 152 -3.16 34.64 7.59
CA HIS A 152 -2.09 35.58 7.93
C HIS A 152 -0.85 35.39 7.00
N PHE A 153 -0.68 34.19 6.46
CA PHE A 153 0.41 33.83 5.58
C PHE A 153 -0.04 32.84 4.51
N ALA A 154 0.48 32.95 3.32
CA ALA A 154 0.07 32.10 2.19
C ALA A 154 0.25 30.60 2.43
N ALA A 155 1.26 30.22 3.21
CA ALA A 155 1.52 28.82 3.55
C ALA A 155 0.63 28.27 4.69
N ASP A 156 -0.13 29.13 5.41
CA ASP A 156 -1.02 28.66 6.45
C ASP A 156 -2.12 27.79 5.85
N PHE A 157 -2.55 26.78 6.58
CA PHE A 157 -3.55 25.81 6.12
C PHE A 157 -4.58 25.51 7.19
N ALA A 158 -5.77 25.09 6.74
CA ALA A 158 -6.89 24.86 7.67
C ALA A 158 -6.66 23.60 8.51
N LEU A 159 -6.88 23.73 9.81
CA LEU A 159 -6.99 22.64 10.78
C LEU A 159 -8.45 22.26 11.02
N TRP A 160 -9.31 23.28 11.07
CA TRP A 160 -10.77 23.18 11.15
C TRP A 160 -11.37 24.24 10.24
N LYS A 161 -12.33 23.88 9.42
CA LYS A 161 -12.96 24.81 8.48
C LYS A 161 -14.49 24.77 8.54
N ASP A 162 -15.11 25.92 8.51
CA ASP A 162 -16.53 26.05 8.22
C ASP A 162 -16.78 25.67 6.74
N THR A 163 -17.94 25.17 6.47
CA THR A 163 -18.37 24.81 5.11
C THR A 163 -19.83 25.23 4.92
N ASN A 164 -20.17 25.71 3.73
CA ASN A 164 -21.53 26.05 3.40
C ASN A 164 -22.36 24.87 2.89
N ILE A 165 -21.69 23.78 2.51
CA ILE A 165 -22.30 22.57 1.96
C ILE A 165 -21.76 21.35 2.70
N GLY A 166 -22.56 20.28 2.71
CA GLY A 166 -22.19 19.00 3.32
C GLY A 166 -22.44 18.93 4.82
N VAL A 167 -22.10 17.77 5.41
CA VAL A 167 -22.25 17.51 6.82
C VAL A 167 -21.27 18.37 7.60
N LYS A 168 -21.75 18.99 8.67
CA LYS A 168 -20.96 19.73 9.65
C LYS A 168 -20.98 18.99 10.99
N TYR A 169 -19.85 18.96 11.63
CA TYR A 169 -19.69 18.37 12.95
C TYR A 169 -19.59 19.47 14.00
N ASP A 170 -20.17 19.23 15.16
CA ASP A 170 -20.04 20.12 16.31
C ASP A 170 -18.65 19.96 16.93
N SER A 171 -18.01 21.07 17.24
CA SER A 171 -16.66 21.08 17.79
C SER A 171 -16.46 22.25 18.75
N PRO A 172 -15.41 22.27 19.58
CA PRO A 172 -15.04 23.42 20.41
C PRO A 172 -14.79 24.70 19.61
N PHE A 173 -14.58 24.58 18.29
CA PHE A 173 -14.29 25.72 17.40
C PHE A 173 -15.55 26.25 16.72
N GLY A 174 -16.64 25.51 16.76
CA GLY A 174 -17.90 25.73 16.08
C GLY A 174 -18.21 24.65 15.05
N LEU A 175 -19.35 24.78 14.36
CA LEU A 175 -19.77 23.86 13.33
C LEU A 175 -18.81 23.89 12.14
N GLY A 176 -18.34 22.71 11.69
CA GLY A 176 -17.39 22.60 10.59
C GLY A 176 -16.88 21.18 10.38
N ARG A 177 -15.66 21.07 9.87
CA ARG A 177 -14.99 19.79 9.63
C ARG A 177 -13.47 19.92 9.68
N PRO A 178 -12.73 18.81 9.91
CA PRO A 178 -11.27 18.82 10.00
C PRO A 178 -10.63 19.21 8.67
N GLY A 179 -9.45 19.81 8.75
CA GLY A 179 -8.53 19.93 7.62
C GLY A 179 -7.86 18.59 7.33
N TRP A 180 -7.76 18.24 6.06
CA TRP A 180 -7.24 16.95 5.58
C TRP A 180 -5.86 16.56 6.15
N HIS A 181 -4.97 17.52 6.40
CA HIS A 181 -3.63 17.25 6.93
C HIS A 181 -3.58 16.94 8.43
N THR A 182 -4.67 17.21 9.17
CA THR A 182 -4.71 17.06 10.63
C THR A 182 -5.09 15.65 11.05
N GLU A 183 -5.83 14.95 10.21
CA GLU A 183 -6.38 13.62 10.47
C GLU A 183 -5.30 12.61 10.83
N CYS A 184 -4.30 12.45 9.95
CA CYS A 184 -3.21 11.50 10.12
C CYS A 184 -2.36 11.83 11.36
N VAL A 185 -2.09 13.12 11.60
CA VAL A 185 -1.33 13.57 12.78
C VAL A 185 -2.04 13.21 14.07
N ALA A 186 -3.37 13.45 14.12
CA ALA A 186 -4.18 13.12 15.27
C ALA A 186 -4.19 11.61 15.55
N LEU A 187 -4.33 10.78 14.52
CA LEU A 187 -4.30 9.33 14.65
C LEU A 187 -2.93 8.81 15.10
N ILE A 188 -1.84 9.36 14.55
CA ILE A 188 -0.48 9.01 15.01
C ILE A 188 -0.30 9.42 16.47
N TYR A 189 -0.71 10.62 16.84
CA TYR A 189 -0.61 11.11 18.22
C TYR A 189 -1.49 10.29 19.18
N LYS A 190 -2.67 9.84 18.76
CA LYS A 190 -3.55 8.95 19.53
C LYS A 190 -2.81 7.69 19.99
N HIS A 191 -2.11 7.03 19.07
CA HIS A 191 -1.50 5.74 19.32
C HIS A 191 -0.07 5.83 19.88
N PHE A 192 0.71 6.81 19.45
CA PHE A 192 2.16 6.84 19.71
C PHE A 192 2.63 8.08 20.47
N LYS A 193 1.72 9.00 20.79
CA LYS A 193 2.00 10.24 21.54
C LYS A 193 3.16 11.01 20.90
N GLU A 194 4.09 11.51 21.73
CA GLU A 194 5.22 12.33 21.29
C GLU A 194 6.31 11.55 20.56
N GLU A 195 6.24 10.21 20.56
CA GLU A 195 7.27 9.37 19.92
C GLU A 195 7.16 9.32 18.40
N GLY A 196 5.99 9.64 17.84
CA GLY A 196 5.73 9.51 16.40
C GLY A 196 5.90 8.09 15.88
N VAL A 197 6.27 7.96 14.61
CA VAL A 197 6.41 6.66 13.95
C VAL A 197 7.84 6.41 13.46
N ASP A 198 8.21 5.14 13.33
CA ASP A 198 9.48 4.74 12.73
C ASP A 198 9.42 4.87 11.21
N TYR A 199 8.27 4.56 10.61
CA TYR A 199 8.01 4.71 9.19
C TYR A 199 6.65 5.34 8.93
N HIS A 200 6.64 6.41 8.11
CA HIS A 200 5.43 7.01 7.56
C HIS A 200 5.40 6.80 6.05
N GLY A 201 4.31 6.26 5.55
CA GLY A 201 4.16 5.85 4.16
C GLY A 201 3.00 6.48 3.42
N GLY A 202 3.10 6.39 2.09
CA GLY A 202 2.11 6.86 1.14
C GLY A 202 2.67 6.91 -0.27
N GLY A 203 1.96 7.54 -1.19
CA GLY A 203 2.49 7.85 -2.52
C GLY A 203 3.46 9.05 -2.48
N MET A 204 4.32 9.15 -3.49
CA MET A 204 5.22 10.30 -3.65
C MET A 204 4.47 11.63 -3.80
N ASP A 205 3.26 11.60 -4.32
CA ASP A 205 2.36 12.75 -4.48
C ASP A 205 1.92 13.37 -3.15
N LEU A 206 1.95 12.62 -2.06
CA LEU A 206 1.64 13.11 -0.71
C LEU A 206 2.81 13.88 -0.07
N THR A 207 4.00 13.91 -0.68
CA THR A 207 5.18 14.56 -0.11
C THR A 207 4.91 16.02 0.24
N PHE A 208 4.27 16.75 -0.67
CA PHE A 208 3.86 18.12 -0.48
C PHE A 208 2.48 18.34 -1.13
N PRO A 209 1.55 19.03 -0.43
CA PRO A 209 1.73 19.63 0.90
C PRO A 209 1.47 18.68 2.07
N HIS A 210 0.92 17.45 1.86
CA HIS A 210 0.32 16.63 2.91
C HIS A 210 1.32 16.23 4.01
N HIS A 211 2.36 15.48 3.70
CA HIS A 211 3.35 15.02 4.68
C HIS A 211 4.15 16.19 5.30
N GLU A 212 4.38 17.26 4.55
CA GLU A 212 5.01 18.47 5.09
C GLU A 212 4.14 19.11 6.16
N ASN A 213 2.84 19.27 5.87
CA ASN A 213 1.86 19.84 6.80
C ASN A 213 1.61 18.93 8.00
N GLU A 214 1.71 17.62 7.84
CA GLU A 214 1.63 16.69 8.97
C GLU A 214 2.83 16.87 9.92
N ASN A 215 4.04 16.90 9.37
CA ASN A 215 5.26 16.99 10.17
C ASN A 215 5.32 18.27 11.00
N ILE A 216 4.99 19.42 10.40
CA ILE A 216 5.03 20.70 11.12
C ILE A 216 3.95 20.78 12.23
N GLN A 217 2.78 20.19 12.02
CA GLN A 217 1.74 20.10 13.06
C GLN A 217 2.25 19.28 14.24
N PHE A 218 2.76 18.09 13.97
CA PHE A 218 3.27 17.20 15.02
C PHE A 218 4.44 17.86 15.78
N TYR A 219 5.37 18.47 15.05
CA TYR A 219 6.47 19.21 15.66
C TYR A 219 5.99 20.34 16.57
N SER A 220 4.99 21.09 16.15
CA SER A 220 4.45 22.21 16.94
C SER A 220 3.90 21.78 18.30
N VAL A 221 3.38 20.57 18.40
CA VAL A 221 2.81 20.00 19.62
C VAL A 221 3.84 19.27 20.47
N THR A 222 4.76 18.56 19.85
CA THR A 222 5.67 17.62 20.55
C THR A 222 7.10 18.11 20.65
N GLY A 223 7.56 18.95 19.72
CA GLY A 223 8.96 19.30 19.54
C GLY A 223 9.77 18.24 18.74
N ASN A 224 9.13 17.15 18.34
CA ASN A 224 9.75 16.05 17.60
C ASN A 224 9.22 15.98 16.16
N ASP A 225 10.02 15.39 15.26
CA ASP A 225 9.54 15.07 13.91
C ASP A 225 8.54 13.92 13.95
N LEU A 226 7.52 13.95 13.09
CA LEU A 226 6.43 12.96 13.04
C LEU A 226 6.93 11.56 12.73
N SER A 227 7.91 11.44 11.85
CA SER A 227 8.44 10.17 11.40
C SER A 227 9.96 10.17 11.33
N LYS A 228 10.57 9.06 11.76
CA LYS A 228 12.02 8.85 11.59
C LYS A 228 12.39 8.61 10.12
N ASN A 229 11.49 7.97 9.36
CA ASN A 229 11.71 7.63 7.96
C ASN A 229 10.43 7.83 7.16
N TRP A 230 10.52 8.61 6.09
CA TRP A 230 9.46 8.79 5.10
C TRP A 230 9.65 7.78 3.97
N LEU A 231 8.79 6.78 3.89
CA LEU A 231 8.91 5.69 2.93
C LEU A 231 7.76 5.75 1.92
N ARG A 232 7.99 6.45 0.82
CA ARG A 232 6.99 6.72 -0.22
C ARG A 232 7.19 5.83 -1.43
N THR A 233 6.09 5.39 -2.03
CA THR A 233 6.13 4.61 -3.27
C THR A 233 6.03 5.52 -4.48
N GLY A 234 6.77 5.18 -5.55
CA GLY A 234 6.70 5.90 -6.82
C GLY A 234 5.31 5.76 -7.47
N GLN A 235 5.04 6.60 -8.44
CA GLN A 235 3.78 6.56 -9.20
C GLN A 235 3.71 5.36 -10.16
N ILE A 236 2.51 5.06 -10.65
CA ILE A 236 2.28 4.08 -11.72
C ILE A 236 1.90 4.82 -12.99
N ASN A 237 2.59 4.47 -14.08
CA ASN A 237 2.30 4.91 -15.43
C ASN A 237 1.70 3.75 -16.24
N ILE A 238 0.94 4.06 -17.27
CA ILE A 238 0.42 3.09 -18.26
C ILE A 238 0.95 3.51 -19.61
N ASN A 239 1.73 2.64 -20.26
CA ASN A 239 2.37 2.92 -21.54
C ASN A 239 3.11 4.28 -21.56
N GLY A 240 3.83 4.60 -20.48
CA GLY A 240 4.60 5.83 -20.34
C GLY A 240 3.79 7.06 -19.91
N ILE A 241 2.47 6.96 -19.77
CA ILE A 241 1.59 8.07 -19.37
C ILE A 241 1.19 7.89 -17.90
N LYS A 242 1.30 8.97 -17.10
CA LYS A 242 0.86 8.95 -15.70
C LYS A 242 -0.58 8.48 -15.59
N MET A 243 -0.83 7.48 -14.76
CA MET A 243 -2.18 7.02 -14.45
C MET A 243 -2.91 8.07 -13.61
N SER A 244 -4.03 8.57 -14.10
CA SER A 244 -4.87 9.52 -13.38
C SER A 244 -6.34 9.45 -13.80
N LYS A 245 -7.23 9.79 -12.87
CA LYS A 245 -8.67 9.83 -13.15
C LYS A 245 -9.04 10.89 -14.20
N SER A 246 -8.34 12.03 -14.21
CA SER A 246 -8.55 13.10 -15.19
C SER A 246 -8.22 12.69 -16.63
N LEU A 247 -7.26 11.79 -16.80
CA LEU A 247 -6.91 11.23 -18.12
C LEU A 247 -7.74 10.00 -18.49
N GLN A 248 -8.64 9.54 -17.61
CA GLN A 248 -9.47 8.33 -17.79
C GLN A 248 -8.66 7.06 -18.15
N ASN A 249 -7.40 7.00 -17.74
CA ASN A 249 -6.48 5.90 -18.01
C ASN A 249 -6.17 5.09 -16.73
N VAL A 250 -7.14 4.98 -15.80
CA VAL A 250 -6.95 4.23 -14.54
C VAL A 250 -7.21 2.74 -14.73
N ILE A 251 -6.43 1.92 -14.06
CA ILE A 251 -6.67 0.48 -13.92
C ILE A 251 -7.23 0.22 -12.52
N LEU A 252 -8.45 -0.31 -12.46
CA LEU A 252 -9.07 -0.69 -11.20
C LEU A 252 -8.50 -2.02 -10.69
N PRO A 253 -8.25 -2.18 -9.38
CA PRO A 253 -7.65 -3.39 -8.82
C PRO A 253 -8.46 -4.66 -9.14
N LYS A 254 -9.79 -4.62 -9.01
CA LYS A 254 -10.65 -5.79 -9.31
C LYS A 254 -10.56 -6.21 -10.77
N ASP A 255 -10.48 -5.25 -11.70
CA ASP A 255 -10.30 -5.56 -13.13
C ASP A 255 -8.91 -6.14 -13.40
N PHE A 256 -7.88 -5.60 -12.76
CA PHE A 256 -6.53 -6.13 -12.87
C PHE A 256 -6.44 -7.56 -12.32
N ILE A 257 -7.00 -7.80 -11.13
CA ILE A 257 -7.00 -9.14 -10.50
C ILE A 257 -7.77 -10.15 -11.37
N LYS A 258 -8.87 -9.75 -11.99
CA LYS A 258 -9.63 -10.60 -12.91
C LYS A 258 -8.86 -10.92 -14.19
N ALA A 259 -8.11 -9.98 -14.74
CA ALA A 259 -7.36 -10.16 -15.99
C ALA A 259 -6.06 -10.95 -15.78
N TYR A 260 -5.43 -10.79 -14.61
CA TYR A 260 -4.13 -11.38 -14.30
C TYR A 260 -4.17 -12.22 -13.01
N SER A 261 -3.98 -11.63 -11.86
CA SER A 261 -4.22 -12.11 -10.48
C SER A 261 -3.69 -11.11 -9.46
N ALA A 262 -4.01 -11.29 -8.19
CA ALA A 262 -3.41 -10.55 -7.07
C ALA A 262 -1.90 -10.72 -7.02
N ASP A 263 -1.40 -11.91 -7.30
CA ASP A 263 0.03 -12.24 -7.28
C ASP A 263 0.85 -11.45 -8.29
N HIS A 264 0.26 -11.06 -9.45
CA HIS A 264 0.94 -10.20 -10.41
C HIS A 264 1.26 -8.83 -9.82
N LEU A 265 0.34 -8.19 -9.07
CA LEU A 265 0.63 -6.93 -8.39
C LEU A 265 1.73 -7.08 -7.34
N LYS A 266 1.69 -8.16 -6.53
CA LYS A 266 2.73 -8.45 -5.54
C LYS A 266 4.10 -8.61 -6.18
N VAL A 267 4.18 -9.40 -7.27
CA VAL A 267 5.42 -9.59 -8.05
C VAL A 267 5.91 -8.27 -8.63
N ILE A 268 5.06 -7.51 -9.31
CA ILE A 268 5.43 -6.22 -9.92
C ILE A 268 6.00 -5.28 -8.86
N PHE A 269 5.41 -5.20 -7.67
CA PHE A 269 5.88 -4.30 -6.62
C PHE A 269 7.16 -4.77 -5.95
N LEU A 270 7.32 -6.09 -5.71
CA LEU A 270 8.56 -6.66 -5.16
C LEU A 270 9.72 -6.65 -6.15
N LEU A 271 9.45 -6.76 -7.46
CA LEU A 271 10.48 -6.72 -8.49
C LEU A 271 10.86 -5.30 -8.92
N SER A 272 10.15 -4.29 -8.44
CA SER A 272 10.41 -2.88 -8.74
C SER A 272 11.08 -2.17 -7.57
N ASN A 273 11.88 -1.13 -7.85
CA ASN A 273 12.38 -0.27 -6.79
C ASN A 273 11.22 0.49 -6.12
N LEU A 274 11.27 0.65 -4.80
CA LEU A 274 10.21 1.26 -4.01
C LEU A 274 9.80 2.64 -4.52
N THR A 275 10.78 3.51 -4.72
CA THR A 275 10.56 4.93 -5.08
C THR A 275 10.49 5.18 -6.58
N SER A 276 10.85 4.19 -7.41
CA SER A 276 10.82 4.34 -8.86
C SER A 276 9.39 4.30 -9.40
N GLU A 277 9.18 5.02 -10.48
CA GLU A 277 7.97 4.85 -11.28
C GLU A 277 7.87 3.44 -11.84
N ILE A 278 6.67 2.90 -11.91
CA ILE A 278 6.36 1.63 -12.55
C ILE A 278 5.55 1.92 -13.81
N ASN A 279 6.07 1.51 -14.95
CA ASN A 279 5.32 1.57 -16.21
C ASN A 279 4.63 0.22 -16.45
N ILE A 280 3.31 0.20 -16.34
CA ILE A 280 2.50 -0.97 -16.70
C ILE A 280 2.39 -1.01 -18.22
N ASP A 281 3.09 -1.94 -18.82
CA ASP A 281 3.05 -2.25 -20.24
C ASP A 281 3.03 -3.78 -20.45
N GLU A 282 2.85 -4.19 -21.70
CA GLU A 282 2.79 -5.60 -22.06
C GLU A 282 4.05 -6.38 -21.66
N ASN A 283 5.23 -5.76 -21.77
CA ASN A 283 6.50 -6.40 -21.41
C ASN A 283 6.58 -6.68 -19.90
N LEU A 284 6.20 -5.72 -19.06
CA LEU A 284 6.17 -5.88 -17.60
C LEU A 284 5.20 -6.99 -17.19
N LEU A 285 4.00 -6.98 -17.77
CA LEU A 285 2.96 -7.98 -17.49
C LEU A 285 3.39 -9.38 -17.91
N ASN A 286 3.97 -9.52 -19.11
CA ASN A 286 4.50 -10.79 -19.60
C ASN A 286 5.66 -11.31 -18.71
N ASN A 287 6.55 -10.42 -18.27
CA ASN A 287 7.65 -10.78 -17.36
C ASN A 287 7.13 -11.27 -16.00
N ALA A 288 6.12 -10.60 -15.44
CA ALA A 288 5.49 -11.03 -14.21
C ALA A 288 4.78 -12.39 -14.35
N SER A 289 4.08 -12.62 -15.47
CA SER A 289 3.41 -13.89 -15.78
C SER A 289 4.43 -15.03 -15.93
N LEU A 290 5.53 -14.80 -16.67
CA LEU A 290 6.60 -15.79 -16.83
C LEU A 290 7.28 -16.10 -15.50
N PHE A 291 7.46 -15.11 -14.64
CA PHE A 291 8.02 -15.31 -13.32
C PHE A 291 7.10 -16.19 -12.46
N LEU A 292 5.81 -15.84 -12.38
CA LEU A 292 4.81 -16.63 -11.61
C LEU A 292 4.68 -18.07 -12.15
N LYS A 293 4.72 -18.24 -13.48
CA LYS A 293 4.73 -19.58 -14.08
C LYS A 293 5.92 -20.43 -13.61
N LYS A 294 7.13 -19.84 -13.48
CA LYS A 294 8.30 -20.56 -12.95
C LYS A 294 8.09 -20.99 -11.51
N ILE A 295 7.53 -20.09 -10.68
CA ILE A 295 7.25 -20.41 -9.26
C ILE A 295 6.19 -21.51 -9.17
N LYS A 296 5.11 -21.41 -9.95
CA LYS A 296 4.02 -22.40 -10.01
C LYS A 296 4.54 -23.79 -10.40
N LYS A 297 5.47 -23.84 -11.36
CA LYS A 297 6.14 -25.07 -11.76
C LYS A 297 6.94 -25.68 -10.60
N ILE A 298 7.64 -24.87 -9.78
CA ILE A 298 8.39 -25.37 -8.61
C ILE A 298 7.43 -26.01 -7.60
N TYR A 299 6.29 -25.37 -7.29
CA TYR A 299 5.28 -25.98 -6.42
C TYR A 299 4.78 -27.31 -6.95
N PHE A 300 4.53 -27.40 -8.26
CA PHE A 300 4.06 -28.63 -8.89
C PHE A 300 5.12 -29.73 -8.89
N GLU A 301 6.35 -29.41 -9.24
CA GLU A 301 7.48 -30.37 -9.20
C GLU A 301 7.74 -30.89 -7.79
N ALA A 302 7.71 -30.02 -6.77
CA ALA A 302 7.82 -30.44 -5.38
C ALA A 302 6.69 -31.40 -4.98
N LYS A 303 5.47 -31.17 -5.49
CA LYS A 303 4.33 -32.06 -5.25
C LYS A 303 4.49 -33.41 -5.96
N LEU A 304 4.93 -33.42 -7.21
CA LEU A 304 5.20 -34.63 -7.99
C LEU A 304 6.26 -35.53 -7.34
N ASN A 305 7.30 -34.91 -6.82
CA ASN A 305 8.45 -35.63 -6.24
C ASN A 305 8.24 -35.95 -4.74
N ASN A 306 7.07 -35.63 -4.15
CA ASN A 306 6.83 -35.72 -2.72
C ASN A 306 7.98 -35.09 -1.91
N ASN A 307 8.42 -33.90 -2.34
CA ASN A 307 9.53 -33.22 -1.70
C ASN A 307 9.14 -32.80 -0.28
N ASN A 308 9.71 -33.50 0.71
CA ASN A 308 9.55 -33.25 2.13
C ASN A 308 10.83 -32.68 2.76
N LYS A 309 11.74 -32.13 1.95
CA LYS A 309 12.98 -31.54 2.45
C LYS A 309 12.68 -30.28 3.25
N ASN A 310 13.48 -30.08 4.29
CA ASN A 310 13.50 -28.79 4.97
C ASN A 310 14.04 -27.71 4.02
N TYR A 311 13.50 -26.51 4.15
CA TYR A 311 14.04 -25.35 3.46
C TYR A 311 15.35 -24.88 4.11
N ASP A 312 16.15 -24.13 3.38
CA ASP A 312 17.35 -23.47 3.89
C ASP A 312 16.95 -22.25 4.71
N GLU A 313 17.12 -22.32 6.02
CA GLU A 313 16.69 -21.29 6.97
C GLU A 313 17.47 -19.99 6.80
N ASP A 314 18.76 -20.06 6.47
CA ASP A 314 19.61 -18.88 6.29
C ASP A 314 19.23 -18.13 5.03
N LEU A 315 19.03 -18.80 3.91
CA LEU A 315 18.54 -18.20 2.66
C LEU A 315 17.12 -17.65 2.80
N PHE A 316 16.25 -18.32 3.54
CA PHE A 316 14.91 -17.81 3.85
C PHE A 316 14.99 -16.50 4.66
N LYS A 317 15.78 -16.48 5.74
CA LYS A 317 16.00 -15.28 6.56
C LYS A 317 16.64 -14.16 5.73
N GLU A 318 17.59 -14.48 4.86
CA GLU A 318 18.21 -13.52 3.94
C GLU A 318 17.15 -12.89 3.02
N ALA A 319 16.26 -13.70 2.42
CA ALA A 319 15.16 -13.23 1.59
C ALA A 319 14.24 -12.28 2.37
N MET A 320 13.80 -12.68 3.56
CA MET A 320 12.94 -11.84 4.41
C MET A 320 13.64 -10.54 4.82
N ASN A 321 14.92 -10.59 5.17
CA ASN A 321 15.72 -9.40 5.49
C ASN A 321 15.84 -8.44 4.31
N HIS A 322 16.00 -8.94 3.09
CA HIS A 322 16.04 -8.09 1.90
C HIS A 322 14.72 -7.36 1.68
N ILE A 323 13.58 -8.04 1.85
CA ILE A 323 12.26 -7.40 1.74
C ILE A 323 12.06 -6.37 2.86
N PHE A 324 12.30 -6.76 4.12
CA PHE A 324 12.14 -5.87 5.27
C PHE A 324 12.98 -4.60 5.16
N ASN A 325 14.22 -4.73 4.70
CA ASN A 325 15.12 -3.60 4.48
C ASN A 325 14.90 -2.89 3.13
N LYS A 326 13.83 -3.21 2.39
CA LYS A 326 13.46 -2.59 1.10
C LYS A 326 14.53 -2.76 0.01
N ASN A 327 15.42 -3.77 0.15
CA ASN A 327 16.46 -4.13 -0.81
C ASN A 327 15.90 -5.09 -1.87
N PHE A 328 14.86 -4.67 -2.58
CA PHE A 328 14.16 -5.54 -3.55
C PHE A 328 15.09 -6.04 -4.68
N ALA A 329 16.08 -5.25 -5.08
CA ALA A 329 17.08 -5.71 -6.05
C ALA A 329 17.90 -6.92 -5.56
N LYS A 330 18.29 -6.93 -4.26
CA LYS A 330 18.99 -8.07 -3.65
C LYS A 330 18.07 -9.28 -3.48
N PHE A 331 16.82 -9.05 -3.09
CA PHE A 331 15.79 -10.09 -3.05
C PHE A 331 15.63 -10.76 -4.42
N ASN A 332 15.51 -9.97 -5.49
CA ASN A 332 15.38 -10.47 -6.84
C ASN A 332 16.61 -11.25 -7.31
N LYS A 333 17.80 -10.77 -6.95
CA LYS A 333 19.04 -11.48 -7.25
C LYS A 333 19.04 -12.85 -6.57
N LEU A 334 18.74 -12.90 -5.27
CA LEU A 334 18.66 -14.14 -4.51
C LEU A 334 17.68 -15.14 -5.14
N LEU A 335 16.46 -14.70 -5.46
CA LEU A 335 15.47 -15.56 -6.13
C LEU A 335 15.99 -16.11 -7.47
N ASN A 336 16.61 -15.26 -8.29
CA ASN A 336 17.16 -15.70 -9.58
C ASN A 336 18.32 -16.69 -9.41
N ASP A 337 19.16 -16.53 -8.40
CA ASP A 337 20.25 -17.44 -8.11
C ASP A 337 19.72 -18.82 -7.64
N LEU A 338 18.70 -18.83 -6.76
CA LEU A 338 17.99 -20.06 -6.37
C LEU A 338 17.35 -20.77 -7.57
N LEU A 339 16.66 -20.01 -8.45
CA LEU A 339 16.02 -20.56 -9.65
C LEU A 339 17.06 -21.19 -10.62
N LYS A 340 18.23 -20.58 -10.78
CA LYS A 340 19.32 -21.13 -11.59
C LYS A 340 19.84 -22.47 -11.03
N GLU A 341 20.05 -22.52 -9.71
CA GLU A 341 20.53 -23.73 -9.04
C GLU A 341 19.49 -24.86 -9.09
N ILE A 342 18.19 -24.55 -8.95
CA ILE A 342 17.12 -25.54 -9.13
C ILE A 342 17.17 -26.10 -10.56
N ASN A 343 17.25 -25.25 -11.57
CA ASN A 343 17.30 -25.69 -12.97
C ASN A 343 18.54 -26.51 -13.29
N LYS A 344 19.70 -26.24 -12.66
CA LYS A 344 20.95 -26.92 -12.89
C LYS A 344 21.06 -28.26 -12.16
N ASN A 345 20.65 -28.28 -10.91
CA ASN A 345 20.97 -29.37 -9.98
C ASN A 345 19.71 -30.05 -9.42
N ASN A 346 18.51 -29.62 -9.81
CA ASN A 346 17.22 -30.08 -9.28
C ASN A 346 17.19 -30.08 -7.74
N SER A 347 17.71 -29.01 -7.12
CA SER A 347 17.87 -28.92 -5.67
C SER A 347 16.53 -28.86 -4.95
N GLU A 348 16.15 -29.94 -4.27
CA GLU A 348 14.91 -30.02 -3.49
C GLU A 348 14.90 -29.03 -2.32
N ILE A 349 16.06 -28.73 -1.70
CA ILE A 349 16.17 -27.76 -0.60
C ILE A 349 15.85 -26.35 -1.11
N TYR A 350 16.36 -25.96 -2.28
CA TYR A 350 16.07 -24.65 -2.84
C TYR A 350 14.63 -24.53 -3.36
N GLN A 351 14.05 -25.62 -3.87
CA GLN A 351 12.60 -25.68 -4.15
C GLN A 351 11.79 -25.40 -2.88
N ALA A 352 12.09 -26.11 -1.78
CA ALA A 352 11.43 -25.92 -0.49
C ALA A 352 11.63 -24.49 0.05
N THR A 353 12.82 -23.89 -0.15
CA THR A 353 13.12 -22.51 0.25
C THR A 353 12.26 -21.50 -0.51
N ILE A 354 12.16 -21.63 -1.85
CA ILE A 354 11.28 -20.76 -2.65
C ILE A 354 9.81 -20.91 -2.23
N ILE A 355 9.34 -22.14 -2.06
CA ILE A 355 7.97 -22.41 -1.59
C ILE A 355 7.74 -21.71 -0.25
N LYS A 356 8.66 -21.87 0.71
CA LYS A 356 8.57 -21.23 2.02
C LYS A 356 8.52 -19.70 1.94
N ILE A 357 9.30 -19.09 1.04
CA ILE A 357 9.27 -17.62 0.81
C ILE A 357 7.89 -17.16 0.33
N PHE A 358 7.32 -17.81 -0.70
CA PHE A 358 6.05 -17.41 -1.28
C PHE A 358 4.86 -17.72 -0.35
N ASP A 359 4.89 -18.84 0.39
CA ASP A 359 3.91 -19.16 1.44
C ASP A 359 3.91 -18.08 2.53
N SER A 360 5.10 -17.69 3.00
CA SER A 360 5.28 -16.70 4.07
C SER A 360 4.84 -15.28 3.67
N LEU A 361 4.88 -14.96 2.39
CA LEU A 361 4.38 -13.71 1.82
C LEU A 361 2.90 -13.79 1.40
N GLU A 362 2.29 -14.96 1.59
CA GLU A 362 0.87 -15.24 1.31
C GLU A 362 0.46 -14.95 -0.14
N PHE A 363 1.26 -15.48 -1.08
CA PHE A 363 0.87 -15.50 -2.48
C PHE A 363 -0.24 -16.53 -2.72
N ASP A 364 -1.20 -16.22 -3.59
CA ASP A 364 -2.33 -17.13 -3.89
C ASP A 364 -1.89 -18.38 -4.63
N ILE A 365 -0.77 -18.30 -5.33
CA ILE A 365 -0.12 -19.46 -5.96
C ILE A 365 0.13 -20.60 -4.97
N SER A 366 0.34 -20.31 -3.69
CA SER A 366 0.51 -21.30 -2.62
C SER A 366 -0.76 -22.07 -2.29
N LYS A 367 -1.94 -21.48 -2.58
CA LYS A 367 -3.26 -22.05 -2.29
C LYS A 367 -3.79 -22.94 -3.42
N PHE A 368 -3.08 -22.95 -4.56
CA PHE A 368 -3.49 -23.76 -5.72
C PHE A 368 -3.37 -25.26 -5.40
N ASN A 369 -4.38 -26.04 -5.74
CA ASN A 369 -4.38 -27.48 -5.45
C ASN A 369 -3.59 -28.26 -6.51
N TYR A 370 -2.28 -28.28 -6.37
CA TYR A 370 -1.37 -29.00 -7.27
C TYR A 370 -1.61 -30.52 -7.27
N GLY A 371 -2.16 -31.07 -6.17
CA GLY A 371 -2.43 -32.51 -6.04
C GLY A 371 -3.41 -33.04 -7.09
N ASP A 372 -4.38 -32.23 -7.51
CA ASP A 372 -5.40 -32.63 -8.50
C ASP A 372 -4.80 -32.93 -9.87
N PHE A 373 -3.58 -32.49 -10.15
CA PHE A 373 -2.91 -32.63 -11.44
C PHE A 373 -1.81 -33.70 -11.47
N VAL A 374 -1.49 -34.32 -10.33
CA VAL A 374 -0.45 -35.36 -10.21
C VAL A 374 -0.80 -36.57 -11.09
N ASP A 375 -2.05 -37.05 -11.01
CA ASP A 375 -2.52 -38.17 -11.81
C ASP A 375 -2.55 -37.83 -13.30
N THR A 376 -2.97 -36.62 -13.65
CA THR A 376 -2.94 -36.12 -15.04
C THR A 376 -1.51 -36.14 -15.61
N TYR A 377 -0.53 -35.70 -14.81
CA TYR A 377 0.86 -35.71 -15.18
C TYR A 377 1.42 -37.14 -15.38
N ASN A 378 1.11 -38.05 -14.45
CA ASN A 378 1.54 -39.43 -14.49
C ASN A 378 0.94 -40.15 -15.71
N GLN A 379 -0.34 -39.93 -15.98
CA GLN A 379 -1.00 -40.47 -17.18
C GLN A 379 -0.40 -39.89 -18.46
N TRP A 380 -0.14 -38.58 -18.50
CA TRP A 380 0.55 -37.95 -19.63
C TRP A 380 1.88 -38.63 -19.93
N LYS A 381 2.73 -38.85 -18.92
CA LYS A 381 4.01 -39.53 -19.07
C LYS A 381 3.86 -40.98 -19.58
N THR A 382 2.86 -41.68 -19.03
CA THR A 382 2.56 -43.07 -19.44
C THR A 382 2.13 -43.14 -20.90
N GLU A 383 1.18 -42.27 -21.32
CA GLU A 383 0.69 -42.28 -22.71
C GLU A 383 1.76 -41.80 -23.69
N LEU A 384 2.62 -40.87 -23.27
CA LEU A 384 3.78 -40.45 -24.07
C LEU A 384 4.76 -41.59 -24.29
N ASN A 385 5.10 -42.38 -23.26
CA ASN A 385 5.97 -43.54 -23.33
C ASN A 385 5.36 -44.63 -24.20
N ASN A 386 4.04 -44.82 -24.16
CA ASN A 386 3.30 -45.76 -24.99
C ASN A 386 3.11 -45.29 -26.44
N LYS A 387 3.62 -44.09 -26.79
CA LYS A 387 3.48 -43.42 -28.09
C LYS A 387 2.01 -43.15 -28.49
N ASN A 388 1.10 -43.07 -27.51
CA ASN A 388 -0.27 -42.67 -27.73
C ASN A 388 -0.37 -41.12 -27.72
N PHE A 389 0.05 -40.51 -28.84
CA PHE A 389 0.25 -39.08 -28.96
C PHE A 389 -1.09 -38.31 -28.81
N GLU A 390 -2.20 -38.81 -29.37
CA GLU A 390 -3.49 -38.14 -29.30
C GLU A 390 -3.95 -37.94 -27.85
N LYS A 391 -3.84 -38.99 -27.03
CA LYS A 391 -4.21 -38.91 -25.62
C LYS A 391 -3.19 -38.14 -24.80
N SER A 392 -1.91 -38.33 -25.10
CA SER A 392 -0.81 -37.58 -24.48
C SER A 392 -0.98 -36.07 -24.68
N ASP A 393 -1.30 -35.63 -25.92
CA ASP A 393 -1.46 -34.19 -26.22
C ASP A 393 -2.64 -33.58 -25.47
N LYS A 394 -3.79 -34.28 -25.37
CA LYS A 394 -4.94 -33.82 -24.55
C LYS A 394 -4.58 -33.61 -23.07
N LEU A 395 -3.84 -34.54 -22.47
CA LEU A 395 -3.40 -34.44 -21.09
C LEU A 395 -2.37 -33.31 -20.92
N ARG A 396 -1.47 -33.16 -21.90
CA ARG A 396 -0.50 -32.07 -21.92
C ARG A 396 -1.14 -30.70 -22.01
N GLU A 397 -2.17 -30.55 -22.84
CA GLU A 397 -2.93 -29.29 -22.92
C GLU A 397 -3.55 -28.88 -21.59
N VAL A 398 -4.07 -29.82 -20.80
CA VAL A 398 -4.58 -29.57 -19.44
C VAL A 398 -3.48 -29.01 -18.54
N LEU A 399 -2.29 -29.62 -18.58
CA LEU A 399 -1.15 -29.18 -17.76
C LEU A 399 -0.62 -27.80 -18.19
N ILE A 400 -0.54 -27.55 -19.52
CA ILE A 400 -0.13 -26.26 -20.08
C ILE A 400 -1.14 -25.16 -19.73
N LYS A 401 -2.46 -25.45 -19.88
CA LYS A 401 -3.52 -24.50 -19.53
C LYS A 401 -3.47 -24.06 -18.07
N ASN A 402 -3.01 -24.94 -17.19
CA ASN A 402 -2.82 -24.67 -15.77
C ASN A 402 -1.40 -24.20 -15.43
N GLU A 403 -0.53 -23.97 -16.44
CA GLU A 403 0.85 -23.46 -16.30
C GLU A 403 1.77 -24.34 -15.44
N LEU A 404 1.55 -25.66 -15.44
CA LEU A 404 2.27 -26.61 -14.61
C LEU A 404 3.53 -27.20 -15.30
N ILE A 405 3.57 -27.08 -16.63
CA ILE A 405 4.70 -27.57 -17.44
C ILE A 405 5.11 -26.55 -18.51
#